data_d05a14fb1ff4fe4840f96475a66bbe55
#
_entry.id   d05a14fb1ff4fe4840f96475a66bbe55
#
_cell.length_a   1.000
_cell.length_b   1.000
_cell.length_c   1.000
_cell.angle_alpha   90.00
_cell.angle_beta   90.00
_cell.angle_gamma   90.00
#
_symmetry.space_group_name_H-M   'P 1'
#
loop_
_entity.id
_entity.type
_entity.pdbx_description
1 polymer ?
#
loop_
_entity_poly.entity_id
_entity_poly.type
_entity_poly.pdbx_seq_one_letter_code
_entity_poly.pdbx_strand_id
1 'polypeptide(L)'
;LGDVYKRQALWAPQIGKFGSLLKYYQEMLSYISPPIVAAFLLGIFNKRVNGDGAFMGLILGLVVAVLLLFFKNTVFGDLHFLLMVPFLLIFSIMVIYVSSFFYAAPGKDKLTDTTFSFSDLKEEYVTLKTVVWYKNYQVWAGVLLVLSALIWIIFQ
;
A
#
# COMPACT_ATOMS: atom_id res chain seq x y z
N LEU A 1 0.39 -13.32 -30.04
CA LEU A 1 -0.58 -14.20 -29.36
C LEU A 1 0.12 -15.47 -28.81
N GLY A 2 0.94 -16.19 -29.58
CA GLY A 2 1.58 -17.44 -29.14
C GLY A 2 2.48 -17.32 -27.91
N ASP A 3 3.17 -16.20 -27.70
CA ASP A 3 4.06 -16.00 -26.56
C ASP A 3 3.31 -15.78 -25.24
N VAL A 4 2.12 -15.21 -25.30
CA VAL A 4 1.25 -15.04 -24.14
C VAL A 4 0.78 -16.41 -23.63
N TYR A 5 0.32 -17.27 -24.53
CA TYR A 5 -0.12 -18.64 -24.17
C TYR A 5 1.03 -19.50 -23.65
N LYS A 6 2.23 -19.38 -24.21
CA LYS A 6 3.41 -20.09 -23.69
C LYS A 6 3.74 -19.69 -22.25
N ARG A 7 3.73 -18.39 -21.95
CA ARG A 7 3.94 -17.88 -20.58
C ARG A 7 2.84 -18.35 -19.61
N GLN A 8 1.60 -18.33 -20.06
CA GLN A 8 0.46 -18.82 -19.27
C GLN A 8 0.61 -20.33 -18.98
N ALA A 9 0.97 -21.15 -19.99
CA ALA A 9 1.17 -22.57 -19.80
C ALA A 9 2.34 -22.89 -18.86
N LEU A 10 3.41 -22.11 -18.87
CA LEU A 10 4.53 -22.25 -17.95
C LEU A 10 4.15 -21.85 -16.51
N TRP A 11 3.22 -20.89 -16.35
CA TRP A 11 2.81 -20.41 -15.04
C TRP A 11 1.68 -21.23 -14.41
N ALA A 12 0.84 -21.87 -15.22
CA ALA A 12 -0.33 -22.66 -14.76
C ALA A 12 0.00 -23.70 -13.67
N PRO A 13 1.08 -24.51 -13.76
CA PRO A 13 1.42 -25.46 -12.70
C PRO A 13 1.76 -24.83 -11.36
N GLN A 14 2.21 -23.56 -11.34
CA GLN A 14 2.53 -22.86 -10.10
C GLN A 14 1.24 -22.50 -9.34
N ILE A 15 0.16 -22.15 -10.06
CA ILE A 15 -1.14 -21.81 -9.45
C ILE A 15 -1.70 -23.00 -8.65
N GLY A 16 -1.51 -24.21 -9.14
CA GLY A 16 -1.97 -25.44 -8.46
C GLY A 16 -1.35 -25.65 -7.07
N LYS A 17 -0.17 -25.10 -6.82
CA LYS A 17 0.51 -25.21 -5.50
C LYS A 17 -0.19 -24.40 -4.40
N PHE A 18 -1.02 -23.45 -4.73
CA PHE A 18 -1.71 -22.58 -3.77
C PHE A 18 -3.03 -23.15 -3.25
N GLY A 19 -3.45 -24.31 -3.71
CA GLY A 19 -4.65 -25.02 -3.28
C GLY A 19 -5.97 -24.46 -3.83
N SER A 20 -6.09 -23.14 -4.04
CA SER A 20 -7.23 -22.52 -4.71
C SER A 20 -6.80 -21.24 -5.45
N LEU A 21 -7.53 -20.92 -6.52
CA LEU A 21 -7.30 -19.70 -7.30
C LEU A 21 -7.48 -18.44 -6.46
N LEU A 22 -8.45 -18.47 -5.53
CA LEU A 22 -8.69 -17.34 -4.61
C LEU A 22 -7.51 -17.11 -3.67
N LYS A 23 -6.97 -18.19 -3.10
CA LYS A 23 -5.78 -18.10 -2.24
C LYS A 23 -4.57 -17.57 -3.00
N TYR A 24 -4.35 -18.07 -4.22
CA TYR A 24 -3.31 -17.57 -5.12
C TYR A 24 -3.44 -16.06 -5.34
N TYR A 25 -4.65 -15.59 -5.70
CA TYR A 25 -4.90 -14.18 -5.94
C TYR A 25 -4.64 -13.30 -4.70
N GLN A 26 -5.14 -13.72 -3.55
CA GLN A 26 -4.92 -13.03 -2.28
C GLN A 26 -3.43 -12.97 -1.92
N GLU A 27 -2.71 -14.07 -2.10
CA GLU A 27 -1.28 -14.13 -1.82
C GLU A 27 -0.50 -13.21 -2.75
N MET A 28 -0.77 -13.20 -4.06
CA MET A 28 -0.14 -12.28 -5.00
C MET A 28 -0.37 -10.81 -4.64
N LEU A 29 -1.60 -10.43 -4.30
CA LEU A 29 -1.91 -9.06 -3.85
C LEU A 29 -1.16 -8.70 -2.57
N SER A 30 -1.05 -9.64 -1.64
CA SER A 30 -0.35 -9.44 -0.37
C SER A 30 1.14 -9.13 -0.53
N TYR A 31 1.76 -9.59 -1.60
CA TYR A 31 3.16 -9.29 -1.90
C TYR A 31 3.33 -8.01 -2.73
N ILE A 32 2.42 -7.71 -3.64
CA ILE A 32 2.55 -6.57 -4.56
C ILE A 32 2.09 -5.25 -3.91
N SER A 33 1.02 -5.30 -3.09
CA SER A 33 0.41 -4.09 -2.52
C SER A 33 1.31 -3.33 -1.54
N PRO A 34 2.05 -3.95 -0.61
CA PRO A 34 2.77 -3.22 0.43
C PRO A 34 3.80 -2.21 -0.07
N PRO A 35 4.66 -2.50 -1.08
CA PRO A 35 5.58 -1.50 -1.62
C PRO A 35 4.86 -0.29 -2.24
N ILE A 36 3.72 -0.53 -2.90
CA ILE A 36 2.91 0.52 -3.51
C ILE A 36 2.30 1.41 -2.42
N VAL A 37 1.68 0.79 -1.42
CA VAL A 37 1.09 1.50 -0.26
C VAL A 37 2.15 2.30 0.49
N ALA A 38 3.36 1.74 0.70
CA ALA A 38 4.46 2.44 1.32
C ALA A 38 4.86 3.71 0.56
N ALA A 39 4.95 3.63 -0.77
CA ALA A 39 5.27 4.78 -1.61
C ALA A 39 4.20 5.87 -1.51
N PHE A 40 2.91 5.49 -1.52
CA PHE A 40 1.80 6.43 -1.34
C PHE A 40 1.80 7.08 0.04
N LEU A 41 1.90 6.30 1.11
CA LEU A 41 1.90 6.81 2.47
C LEU A 41 3.05 7.81 2.70
N LEU A 42 4.25 7.44 2.29
CA LEU A 42 5.39 8.33 2.45
C LEU A 42 5.30 9.56 1.54
N GLY A 43 4.77 9.43 0.33
CA GLY A 43 4.55 10.58 -0.57
C GLY A 43 3.57 11.60 -0.01
N ILE A 44 2.54 11.16 0.72
CA ILE A 44 1.53 12.03 1.32
C ILE A 44 2.04 12.64 2.65
N PHE A 45 2.63 11.81 3.52
CA PHE A 45 2.92 12.22 4.91
C PHE A 45 4.34 12.75 5.12
N ASN A 46 5.28 12.48 4.20
CA ASN A 46 6.67 12.85 4.39
C ASN A 46 7.18 13.83 3.32
N LYS A 47 7.44 15.06 3.74
CA LYS A 47 7.92 16.16 2.87
C LYS A 47 9.34 15.95 2.33
N ARG A 48 10.10 14.99 2.86
CA ARG A 48 11.48 14.73 2.44
C ARG A 48 11.59 13.65 1.36
N VAL A 49 10.60 12.78 1.26
CA VAL A 49 10.58 11.72 0.27
C VAL A 49 10.45 12.30 -1.13
N ASN A 50 11.35 11.91 -2.01
CA ASN A 50 11.38 12.33 -3.40
C ASN A 50 10.96 11.19 -4.35
N GLY A 51 10.66 11.54 -5.60
CA GLY A 51 10.20 10.59 -6.61
C GLY A 51 11.23 9.47 -6.88
N ASP A 52 12.51 9.80 -6.90
CA ASP A 52 13.58 8.84 -7.17
C ASP A 52 13.73 7.84 -6.02
N GLY A 53 13.66 8.31 -4.77
CA GLY A 53 13.63 7.48 -3.58
C GLY A 53 12.42 6.55 -3.53
N ALA A 54 11.22 7.07 -3.88
CA ALA A 54 10.00 6.27 -3.98
C ALA A 54 10.12 5.20 -5.07
N PHE A 55 10.68 5.54 -6.23
CA PHE A 55 10.90 4.61 -7.33
C PHE A 55 11.87 3.48 -6.95
N MET A 56 13.01 3.82 -6.34
CA MET A 56 13.96 2.82 -5.83
C MET A 56 13.35 1.92 -4.77
N GLY A 57 12.59 2.48 -3.84
CA GLY A 57 11.89 1.72 -2.81
C GLY A 57 10.83 0.79 -3.38
N LEU A 58 10.12 1.22 -4.41
CA LEU A 58 9.12 0.40 -5.11
C LEU A 58 9.79 -0.78 -5.82
N ILE A 59 10.88 -0.54 -6.56
CA ILE A 59 11.63 -1.61 -7.25
C ILE A 59 12.21 -2.60 -6.24
N LEU A 60 12.94 -2.12 -5.23
CA LEU A 60 13.55 -2.99 -4.24
C LEU A 60 12.50 -3.72 -3.40
N GLY A 61 11.40 -3.06 -3.05
CA GLY A 61 10.27 -3.68 -2.38
C GLY A 61 9.65 -4.81 -3.19
N LEU A 62 9.45 -4.61 -4.49
CA LEU A 62 8.94 -5.65 -5.40
C LEU A 62 9.94 -6.79 -5.58
N VAL A 63 11.23 -6.52 -5.68
CA VAL A 63 12.27 -7.56 -5.76
C VAL A 63 12.23 -8.45 -4.51
N VAL A 64 12.17 -7.83 -3.32
CA VAL A 64 12.07 -8.59 -2.06
C VAL A 64 10.75 -9.34 -1.97
N ALA A 65 9.64 -8.75 -2.44
CA ALA A 65 8.35 -9.42 -2.51
C ALA A 65 8.40 -10.69 -3.37
N VAL A 66 9.03 -10.62 -4.55
CA VAL A 66 9.22 -11.78 -5.43
C VAL A 66 10.13 -12.83 -4.78
N LEU A 67 11.23 -12.42 -4.16
CA LEU A 67 12.11 -13.34 -3.43
C LEU A 67 11.35 -14.05 -2.30
N LEU A 68 10.55 -13.34 -1.51
CA LEU A 68 9.76 -13.92 -0.44
C LEU A 68 8.67 -14.86 -0.97
N LEU A 69 8.09 -14.59 -2.12
CA LEU A 69 7.11 -15.49 -2.73
C LEU A 69 7.68 -16.89 -2.95
N PHE A 70 8.95 -16.98 -3.37
CA PHE A 70 9.62 -18.25 -3.65
C PHE A 70 10.32 -18.86 -2.43
N PHE A 71 10.87 -18.04 -1.56
CA PHE A 71 11.75 -18.45 -0.47
C PHE A 71 11.14 -18.30 0.93
N LYS A 72 9.86 -17.89 1.05
CA LYS A 72 9.23 -17.65 2.37
C LYS A 72 9.33 -18.85 3.30
N ASN A 73 9.10 -20.05 2.78
CA ASN A 73 9.11 -21.28 3.57
C ASN A 73 10.50 -21.61 4.11
N THR A 74 11.55 -21.20 3.40
CA THR A 74 12.95 -21.39 3.85
C THR A 74 13.35 -20.35 4.88
N VAL A 75 12.85 -19.11 4.77
CA VAL A 75 13.24 -17.98 5.63
C VAL A 75 12.36 -17.87 6.87
N PHE A 76 11.05 -18.04 6.71
CA PHE A 76 10.04 -17.80 7.74
C PHE A 76 9.23 -19.05 8.12
N GLY A 77 9.50 -20.20 7.50
CA GLY A 77 8.75 -21.43 7.74
C GLY A 77 7.28 -21.31 7.28
N ASP A 78 6.37 -21.92 8.06
CA ASP A 78 4.94 -22.00 7.76
C ASP A 78 4.14 -20.74 8.13
N LEU A 79 4.79 -19.57 8.21
CA LEU A 79 4.07 -18.33 8.50
C LEU A 79 3.02 -18.02 7.43
N HIS A 80 1.84 -17.63 7.89
CA HIS A 80 0.75 -17.27 7.02
C HIS A 80 1.11 -16.04 6.17
N PHE A 81 0.77 -16.05 4.88
CA PHE A 81 1.12 -14.98 3.93
C PHE A 81 0.67 -13.59 4.37
N LEU A 82 -0.43 -13.47 5.14
CA LEU A 82 -0.90 -12.20 5.67
C LEU A 82 0.10 -11.53 6.62
N LEU A 83 0.96 -12.29 7.31
CA LEU A 83 2.00 -11.74 8.17
C LEU A 83 3.17 -11.15 7.37
N MET A 84 3.29 -11.50 6.09
CA MET A 84 4.30 -10.90 5.20
C MET A 84 3.94 -9.47 4.80
N VAL A 85 2.64 -9.10 4.83
CA VAL A 85 2.18 -7.75 4.46
C VAL A 85 2.82 -6.65 5.33
N PRO A 86 2.70 -6.68 6.68
CA PRO A 86 3.33 -5.67 7.53
C PRO A 86 4.86 -5.70 7.43
N PHE A 87 5.46 -6.87 7.28
CA PHE A 87 6.90 -6.98 7.09
C PHE A 87 7.35 -6.26 5.81
N LEU A 88 6.72 -6.54 4.66
CA LEU A 88 7.03 -5.89 3.39
C LEU A 88 6.72 -4.39 3.42
N LEU A 89 5.65 -3.99 4.12
CA LEU A 89 5.30 -2.57 4.27
C LEU A 89 6.41 -1.82 5.03
N ILE A 90 6.82 -2.33 6.18
CA ILE A 90 7.89 -1.71 7.00
C ILE A 90 9.20 -1.70 6.23
N PHE A 91 9.55 -2.81 5.58
CA PHE A 91 10.74 -2.90 4.74
C PHE A 91 10.73 -1.84 3.63
N SER A 92 9.62 -1.73 2.89
CA SER A 92 9.48 -0.76 1.80
C SER A 92 9.54 0.68 2.30
N ILE A 93 8.89 0.99 3.43
CA ILE A 93 8.98 2.31 4.09
C ILE A 93 10.44 2.63 4.41
N MET A 94 11.16 1.69 5.01
CA MET A 94 12.57 1.88 5.37
C MET A 94 13.44 2.13 4.13
N VAL A 95 13.27 1.33 3.08
CA VAL A 95 14.04 1.49 1.84
C VAL A 95 13.75 2.83 1.18
N ILE A 96 12.48 3.24 1.04
CA ILE A 96 12.10 4.54 0.47
C ILE A 96 12.72 5.68 1.27
N TYR A 97 12.61 5.60 2.59
CA TYR A 97 13.14 6.65 3.47
C TYR A 97 14.66 6.77 3.35
N VAL A 98 15.37 5.66 3.43
CA VAL A 98 16.85 5.62 3.29
C VAL A 98 17.27 6.07 1.89
N SER A 99 16.64 5.56 0.83
CA SER A 99 16.95 5.96 -0.55
C SER A 99 16.76 7.45 -0.78
N SER A 100 15.74 8.06 -0.17
CA SER A 100 15.48 9.49 -0.30
C SER A 100 16.58 10.39 0.31
N PHE A 101 17.45 9.86 1.16
CA PHE A 101 18.61 10.62 1.64
C PHE A 101 19.72 10.74 0.61
N PHE A 102 19.81 9.81 -0.33
CA PHE A 102 20.83 9.82 -1.40
C PHE A 102 20.47 10.73 -2.57
N TYR A 103 19.22 11.16 -2.65
CA TYR A 103 18.73 12.03 -3.72
C TYR A 103 18.36 13.41 -3.21
N ALA A 104 18.33 14.40 -4.11
CA ALA A 104 17.97 15.76 -3.78
C ALA A 104 16.53 15.84 -3.23
N ALA A 105 16.33 16.66 -2.21
CA ALA A 105 14.99 16.91 -1.66
C ALA A 105 14.07 17.51 -2.73
N PRO A 106 12.76 17.18 -2.71
CA PRO A 106 11.81 17.72 -3.68
C PRO A 106 11.72 19.24 -3.55
N GLY A 107 11.52 19.94 -4.67
CA GLY A 107 11.34 21.38 -4.70
C GLY A 107 10.12 21.82 -3.89
N LYS A 108 10.20 22.97 -3.26
CA LYS A 108 9.12 23.52 -2.41
C LYS A 108 7.78 23.65 -3.15
N ASP A 109 7.82 23.94 -4.45
CA ASP A 109 6.62 24.11 -5.28
C ASP A 109 5.83 22.80 -5.45
N LYS A 110 6.51 21.64 -5.39
CA LYS A 110 5.85 20.33 -5.46
C LYS A 110 5.27 19.87 -4.11
N LEU A 111 5.76 20.43 -3.00
CA LEU A 111 5.33 20.03 -1.66
C LEU A 111 4.03 20.70 -1.23
N THR A 112 3.73 21.91 -1.73
CA THR A 112 2.55 22.68 -1.33
C THR A 112 1.25 22.04 -1.76
N ASP A 113 1.23 21.38 -2.93
CA ASP A 113 0.00 20.86 -3.54
C ASP A 113 -0.21 19.36 -3.29
N THR A 114 0.81 18.63 -2.85
CA THR A 114 0.75 17.16 -2.80
C THR A 114 0.97 16.56 -1.43
N THR A 115 1.50 17.34 -0.48
CA THR A 115 1.82 16.83 0.85
C THR A 115 0.79 17.28 1.87
N PHE A 116 0.29 16.32 2.65
CA PHE A 116 -0.65 16.58 3.72
C PHE A 116 -0.10 17.57 4.76
N SER A 117 -0.88 18.60 5.10
CA SER A 117 -0.56 19.55 6.15
C SER A 117 -1.71 19.65 7.16
N PHE A 118 -1.36 19.73 8.44
CA PHE A 118 -2.37 19.94 9.48
C PHE A 118 -3.05 21.33 9.41
N SER A 119 -2.42 22.31 8.75
CA SER A 119 -3.04 23.61 8.47
C SER A 119 -4.23 23.46 7.53
N ASP A 120 -4.08 22.64 6.50
CA ASP A 120 -5.10 22.43 5.47
C ASP A 120 -6.35 21.78 6.07
N LEU A 121 -6.17 20.85 7.02
CA LEU A 121 -7.30 20.29 7.78
C LEU A 121 -8.08 21.33 8.58
N LYS A 122 -7.38 22.31 9.17
CA LYS A 122 -8.04 23.38 9.92
C LYS A 122 -8.90 24.27 9.03
N GLU A 123 -8.35 24.67 7.90
CA GLU A 123 -9.04 25.49 6.92
C GLU A 123 -10.23 24.72 6.31
N GLU A 124 -10.03 23.45 5.98
CA GLU A 124 -11.06 22.58 5.49
C GLU A 124 -12.20 22.37 6.51
N TYR A 125 -11.83 22.14 7.78
CA TYR A 125 -12.83 22.00 8.85
C TYR A 125 -13.71 23.26 9.01
N VAL A 126 -13.11 24.45 8.90
CA VAL A 126 -13.84 25.71 8.92
C VAL A 126 -14.78 25.83 7.73
N THR A 127 -14.31 25.48 6.54
CA THR A 127 -15.10 25.50 5.30
C THR A 127 -16.25 24.48 5.36
N LEU A 128 -16.01 23.29 5.89
CA LEU A 128 -17.03 22.24 6.01
C LEU A 128 -18.14 22.57 6.99
N LYS A 129 -17.91 23.43 7.99
CA LYS A 129 -18.96 23.94 8.87
C LYS A 129 -20.00 24.78 8.16
N THR A 130 -19.65 25.41 7.05
CA THR A 130 -20.57 26.23 6.24
C THR A 130 -21.33 25.41 5.19
N VAL A 131 -20.94 24.16 4.97
CA VAL A 131 -21.56 23.25 4.01
C VAL A 131 -22.75 22.53 4.65
N VAL A 132 -23.83 22.37 3.89
CA VAL A 132 -25.03 21.63 4.34
C VAL A 132 -24.66 20.20 4.72
N TRP A 133 -25.17 19.70 5.84
CA TRP A 133 -24.77 18.43 6.47
C TRP A 133 -24.71 17.21 5.53
N TYR A 134 -25.64 17.10 4.56
CA TYR A 134 -25.68 15.98 3.61
C TYR A 134 -24.61 16.07 2.51
N LYS A 135 -23.97 17.21 2.31
CA LYS A 135 -22.83 17.41 1.40
C LYS A 135 -21.49 17.31 2.13
N ASN A 136 -21.52 17.21 3.45
CA ASN A 136 -20.32 17.12 4.26
C ASN A 136 -19.83 15.65 4.30
N TYR A 137 -18.72 15.37 3.63
CA TYR A 137 -18.15 14.01 3.57
C TYR A 137 -17.72 13.48 4.95
N GLN A 138 -17.39 14.35 5.92
CA GLN A 138 -17.03 13.93 7.29
C GLN A 138 -18.23 13.30 7.99
N VAL A 139 -19.43 13.77 7.75
CA VAL A 139 -20.66 13.17 8.28
C VAL A 139 -20.84 11.76 7.73
N TRP A 140 -20.65 11.59 6.40
CA TRP A 140 -20.76 10.27 5.77
C TRP A 140 -19.65 9.31 6.19
N ALA A 141 -18.42 9.81 6.38
CA ALA A 141 -17.33 9.02 6.95
C ALA A 141 -17.66 8.54 8.36
N GLY A 142 -18.25 9.41 9.21
CA GLY A 142 -18.72 9.04 10.53
C GLY A 142 -19.83 8.00 10.50
N VAL A 143 -20.81 8.14 9.62
CA VAL A 143 -21.89 7.15 9.41
C VAL A 143 -21.30 5.79 9.00
N LEU A 144 -20.35 5.77 8.05
CA LEU A 144 -19.70 4.52 7.62
C LEU A 144 -18.92 3.86 8.75
N LEU A 145 -18.22 4.62 9.58
CA LEU A 145 -17.51 4.08 10.75
C LEU A 145 -18.48 3.45 11.76
N VAL A 146 -19.59 4.14 12.06
CA VAL A 146 -20.63 3.61 12.96
C VAL A 146 -21.25 2.34 12.39
N LEU A 147 -21.61 2.32 11.11
CA LEU A 147 -22.14 1.13 10.44
C LEU A 147 -21.16 -0.03 10.48
N SER A 148 -19.87 0.23 10.19
CA SER A 148 -18.83 -0.80 10.25
C SER A 148 -18.68 -1.37 11.66
N ALA A 149 -18.71 -0.52 12.69
CA ALA A 149 -18.65 -0.95 14.08
C ALA A 149 -19.89 -1.77 14.49
N LEU A 150 -21.08 -1.38 14.05
CA LEU A 150 -22.33 -2.12 14.30
C LEU A 150 -22.29 -3.50 13.63
N ILE A 151 -21.87 -3.56 12.36
CA ILE A 151 -21.71 -4.84 11.66
C ILE A 151 -20.73 -5.74 12.40
N TRP A 152 -19.59 -5.19 12.83
CA TRP A 152 -18.60 -5.97 13.57
C TRP A 152 -19.16 -6.52 14.90
N ILE A 153 -19.94 -5.71 15.65
CA ILE A 153 -20.56 -6.14 16.91
C ILE A 153 -21.64 -7.22 16.68
N ILE A 154 -22.43 -7.10 15.59
CA ILE A 154 -23.54 -8.04 15.32
C ILE A 154 -22.99 -9.41 14.86
N PHE A 155 -21.87 -9.43 14.16
CA PHE A 155 -21.28 -10.66 13.57
C PHE A 155 -20.07 -11.20 14.36
N GLN A 156 -19.79 -10.67 15.53
CA GLN A 156 -18.83 -11.24 16.48
C GLN A 156 -19.52 -12.33 17.32
#